data_2296a4d758abd4fb7e73c692a75810cc
#
_entry.id   2296a4d758abd4fb7e73c692a75810cc
#
_cell.length_a   1.000
_cell.length_b   1.000
_cell.length_c   1.000
_cell.angle_alpha   90.00
_cell.angle_beta   90.00
_cell.angle_gamma   90.00
#
_symmetry.space_group_name_H-M   'P 1'
#
loop_
_entity.id
_entity.type
_entity.pdbx_description
1 polymer ?
#
loop_
_entity_poly.entity_id
_entity_poly.type
_entity_poly.pdbx_seq_one_letter_code
_entity_poly.pdbx_strand_id
1 'polypeptide(L)'
;VNKAGHGLVAGDLFTFTSVSVPTGSGYATTVFTDNTFEVLTNTLDTFTIQVSTAASGVTTATGSATINPYVKVGPLSQTAGYGWGTSTFGGASGLTNSLNGSLNDDTAGTGGSGTSITLNSTANFPTSGTIKVGAEFISYTGISSNDLTGITRDVAGTRSAHSSGATVEYYTAWGQTSLTSNVIIDPASWSLDNFGETLVATVKNGRTFTWSPIHAVPAALSTRSTILSGAPTASVATITSERDRHLIVLGTETTIGTTATQDKLFIRFSDQEDSSTYQPTSTNTAGTFRLDSGTRIVGAAKGKDYILIITDTSAYVMQFVGPPFTFSIRQVGSNCGG
;
A
#
# COMPACT_ATOMS: atom_id res chain seq x y z
N VAL A 1 19.08 -2.88 -1.94
CA VAL A 1 18.95 -3.19 -3.38
C VAL A 1 19.05 -1.88 -4.15
N ASN A 2 19.92 -1.83 -5.16
CA ASN A 2 20.06 -0.69 -6.04
C ASN A 2 19.40 -1.02 -7.38
N LYS A 3 18.47 -0.19 -7.82
CA LYS A 3 17.80 -0.30 -9.12
C LYS A 3 17.22 1.07 -9.50
N ALA A 4 17.80 1.70 -10.48
CA ALA A 4 17.37 3.01 -10.96
C ALA A 4 15.89 2.99 -11.36
N GLY A 5 15.14 3.99 -10.89
CA GLY A 5 13.73 4.19 -11.21
C GLY A 5 12.83 3.01 -10.89
N HIS A 6 13.09 2.27 -9.80
CA HIS A 6 12.35 1.02 -9.49
C HIS A 6 10.86 1.21 -9.18
N GLY A 7 10.44 2.42 -8.83
CA GLY A 7 9.03 2.76 -8.56
C GLY A 7 8.40 2.07 -7.35
N LEU A 8 9.17 1.35 -6.52
CA LEU A 8 8.67 0.74 -5.28
C LEU A 8 8.66 1.76 -4.14
N VAL A 9 7.67 1.67 -3.26
CA VAL A 9 7.59 2.47 -2.03
C VAL A 9 7.52 1.57 -0.80
N ALA A 10 7.83 2.13 0.36
CA ALA A 10 7.75 1.38 1.62
C ALA A 10 6.35 0.77 1.80
N GLY A 11 6.30 -0.49 2.23
CA GLY A 11 5.09 -1.29 2.36
C GLY A 11 4.67 -2.05 1.09
N ASP A 12 5.39 -1.91 -0.02
CA ASP A 12 5.10 -2.74 -1.19
C ASP A 12 5.64 -4.14 -1.06
N LEU A 13 4.88 -5.09 -1.55
CA LEU A 13 5.28 -6.48 -1.63
C LEU A 13 5.79 -6.82 -3.04
N PHE A 14 6.82 -7.63 -3.11
CA PHE A 14 7.36 -8.12 -4.37
C PHE A 14 8.08 -9.47 -4.20
N THR A 15 8.31 -10.15 -5.31
CA THR A 15 9.17 -11.35 -5.39
C THR A 15 10.31 -11.14 -6.35
N PHE A 16 11.41 -11.83 -6.12
CA PHE A 16 12.47 -11.94 -7.12
C PHE A 16 12.23 -13.18 -8.00
N THR A 17 12.39 -13.03 -9.30
CA THR A 17 12.35 -14.17 -10.24
C THR A 17 13.71 -14.61 -10.73
N SER A 18 14.70 -13.77 -10.58
CA SER A 18 16.08 -14.06 -10.97
C SER A 18 17.01 -13.27 -10.06
N VAL A 19 17.87 -13.96 -9.33
CA VAL A 19 18.84 -13.35 -8.42
C VAL A 19 20.18 -14.04 -8.58
N SER A 20 21.23 -13.25 -8.75
CA SER A 20 22.60 -13.71 -8.59
C SER A 20 23.06 -13.40 -7.17
N VAL A 21 23.30 -14.42 -6.38
CA VAL A 21 23.76 -14.28 -5.00
C VAL A 21 25.29 -14.32 -4.98
N PRO A 22 25.98 -13.34 -4.33
CA PRO A 22 27.44 -13.29 -4.30
C PRO A 22 28.02 -14.49 -3.56
N THR A 23 29.08 -15.03 -4.09
CA THR A 23 29.87 -16.06 -3.40
C THR A 23 30.40 -15.50 -2.07
N GLY A 24 30.21 -16.22 -0.97
CA GLY A 24 30.64 -15.80 0.37
C GLY A 24 29.60 -15.01 1.17
N SER A 25 28.42 -14.72 0.61
CA SER A 25 27.33 -14.08 1.37
C SER A 25 26.67 -15.02 2.39
N GLY A 26 26.81 -16.32 2.19
CA GLY A 26 26.13 -17.34 3.00
C GLY A 26 24.65 -17.55 2.66
N TYR A 27 24.13 -16.85 1.63
CA TYR A 27 22.77 -17.03 1.15
C TYR A 27 22.68 -18.05 0.02
N ALA A 28 21.67 -18.90 0.08
CA ALA A 28 21.23 -19.66 -1.09
C ALA A 28 20.30 -18.77 -1.94
N THR A 29 20.27 -18.99 -3.25
CA THR A 29 19.40 -18.25 -4.19
C THR A 29 17.92 -18.37 -3.81
N THR A 30 17.49 -19.53 -3.30
CA THR A 30 16.15 -19.81 -2.82
C THR A 30 15.67 -18.88 -1.70
N VAL A 31 16.58 -18.33 -0.92
CA VAL A 31 16.25 -17.32 0.10
C VAL A 31 15.58 -16.11 -0.52
N PHE A 32 15.92 -15.78 -1.76
CA PHE A 32 15.37 -14.64 -2.48
C PHE A 32 14.24 -15.04 -3.45
N THR A 33 14.36 -16.18 -4.14
CA THR A 33 13.38 -16.57 -5.17
C THR A 33 12.10 -17.17 -4.61
N ASP A 34 12.16 -17.81 -3.45
CA ASP A 34 11.03 -18.53 -2.87
C ASP A 34 10.24 -17.71 -1.83
N ASN A 35 10.64 -16.46 -1.62
CA ASN A 35 10.04 -15.60 -0.61
C ASN A 35 9.45 -14.31 -1.22
N THR A 36 8.41 -13.82 -0.56
CA THR A 36 7.86 -12.48 -0.81
C THR A 36 8.51 -11.50 0.16
N PHE A 37 8.95 -10.36 -0.34
CA PHE A 37 9.60 -9.31 0.44
C PHE A 37 8.74 -8.06 0.51
N GLU A 38 8.83 -7.38 1.63
CA GLU A 38 8.29 -6.04 1.82
C GLU A 38 9.41 -5.01 1.70
N VAL A 39 9.13 -3.91 1.02
CA VAL A 39 10.02 -2.74 0.96
C VAL A 39 9.93 -2.01 2.29
N LEU A 40 11.04 -1.93 3.02
CA LEU A 40 11.09 -1.24 4.31
C LEU A 40 11.34 0.25 4.16
N THR A 41 12.31 0.61 3.33
CA THR A 41 12.63 2.01 2.99
C THR A 41 12.97 2.11 1.51
N ASN A 42 12.73 3.27 0.92
CA ASN A 42 13.04 3.51 -0.50
C ASN A 42 13.54 4.92 -0.75
N THR A 43 14.32 5.04 -1.82
CA THR A 43 14.63 6.29 -2.54
C THR A 43 14.19 6.12 -3.99
N LEU A 44 14.53 7.03 -4.88
CA LEU A 44 14.24 6.88 -6.31
C LEU A 44 14.91 5.62 -6.91
N ASP A 45 16.14 5.34 -6.47
CA ASP A 45 17.01 4.32 -7.10
C ASP A 45 17.41 3.18 -6.15
N THR A 46 17.00 3.22 -4.89
CA THR A 46 17.36 2.21 -3.90
C THR A 46 16.19 1.84 -3.00
N PHE A 47 16.17 0.61 -2.52
CA PHE A 47 15.26 0.18 -1.47
C PHE A 47 15.90 -0.87 -0.57
N THR A 48 15.38 -1.00 0.65
CA THR A 48 15.83 -1.99 1.63
C THR A 48 14.75 -3.04 1.87
N ILE A 49 15.20 -4.25 2.14
CA ILE A 49 14.37 -5.40 2.51
C ILE A 49 14.97 -6.07 3.74
N GLN A 50 14.15 -6.82 4.46
CA GLN A 50 14.61 -7.70 5.50
C GLN A 50 14.65 -9.14 5.01
N VAL A 51 15.75 -9.82 5.27
CA VAL A 51 15.92 -11.25 5.02
C VAL A 51 15.88 -11.96 6.37
N SER A 52 15.16 -13.07 6.46
CA SER A 52 14.98 -13.82 7.71
C SER A 52 16.28 -14.48 8.23
N THR A 53 17.22 -14.71 7.35
CA THR A 53 18.51 -15.35 7.67
C THR A 53 19.61 -14.31 7.68
N ALA A 54 20.42 -14.26 8.74
CA ALA A 54 21.56 -13.36 8.79
C ALA A 54 22.64 -13.76 7.78
N ALA A 55 23.26 -12.78 7.13
CA ALA A 55 24.39 -13.01 6.25
C ALA A 55 25.59 -13.54 7.05
N SER A 56 26.33 -14.49 6.50
CA SER A 56 27.57 -14.98 7.11
C SER A 56 28.78 -14.08 6.80
N GLY A 57 28.60 -13.08 5.94
CA GLY A 57 29.65 -12.12 5.56
C GLY A 57 29.07 -10.84 4.95
N VAL A 58 29.86 -9.79 4.94
CA VAL A 58 29.51 -8.52 4.29
C VAL A 58 30.05 -8.55 2.86
N THR A 59 29.15 -8.69 1.90
CA THR A 59 29.49 -8.66 0.48
C THR A 59 28.52 -7.76 -0.28
N THR A 60 29.05 -7.01 -1.24
CA THR A 60 28.21 -6.28 -2.18
C THR A 60 27.91 -7.17 -3.39
N ALA A 61 26.65 -7.49 -3.59
CA ALA A 61 26.24 -8.21 -4.78
C ALA A 61 26.30 -7.29 -6.00
N THR A 62 27.00 -7.71 -7.03
CA THR A 62 26.90 -7.15 -8.36
C THR A 62 26.18 -8.20 -9.23
N GLY A 63 25.01 -7.91 -9.70
CA GLY A 63 24.23 -8.81 -10.54
C GLY A 63 22.88 -8.21 -10.90
N SER A 64 22.17 -8.85 -11.82
CA SER A 64 20.81 -8.47 -12.19
C SER A 64 19.80 -9.30 -11.39
N ALA A 65 18.79 -8.62 -10.82
CA ALA A 65 17.62 -9.28 -10.26
C ALA A 65 16.37 -8.75 -10.97
N THR A 66 15.46 -9.67 -11.28
CA THR A 66 14.13 -9.29 -11.78
C THR A 66 13.17 -9.25 -10.61
N ILE A 67 12.48 -8.14 -10.49
CA ILE A 67 11.52 -7.85 -9.42
C ILE A 67 10.11 -7.94 -9.99
N ASN A 68 9.24 -8.73 -9.38
CA ASN A 68 7.82 -8.79 -9.69
C ASN A 68 7.03 -8.17 -8.53
N PRO A 69 6.56 -6.91 -8.67
CA PRO A 69 5.75 -6.30 -7.63
C PRO A 69 4.36 -6.89 -7.58
N TYR A 70 3.78 -6.94 -6.39
CA TYR A 70 2.36 -7.19 -6.21
C TYR A 70 1.58 -5.88 -6.31
N VAL A 71 0.60 -5.85 -7.17
CA VAL A 71 -0.30 -4.70 -7.29
C VAL A 71 -1.41 -4.87 -6.26
N LYS A 72 -1.59 -3.85 -5.43
CA LYS A 72 -2.72 -3.78 -4.52
C LYS A 72 -3.99 -3.50 -5.33
N VAL A 73 -4.84 -4.50 -5.47
CA VAL A 73 -6.14 -4.38 -6.18
C VAL A 73 -7.28 -3.96 -5.24
N GLY A 74 -6.97 -3.66 -4.01
CA GLY A 74 -7.89 -3.24 -2.96
C GLY A 74 -7.17 -3.11 -1.63
N PRO A 75 -7.87 -2.89 -0.53
CA PRO A 75 -7.28 -2.91 0.79
C PRO A 75 -6.71 -4.30 1.07
N LEU A 76 -5.44 -4.38 1.52
CA LEU A 76 -4.76 -5.64 1.89
C LEU A 76 -5.38 -6.26 3.14
N SER A 77 -5.97 -5.44 3.99
CA SER A 77 -6.72 -5.86 5.17
C SER A 77 -7.97 -5.00 5.26
N GLN A 78 -9.10 -5.64 5.48
CA GLN A 78 -10.30 -4.94 5.86
C GLN A 78 -10.26 -4.72 7.35
N THR A 79 -10.07 -3.49 7.75
CA THR A 79 -10.19 -3.12 9.15
C THR A 79 -11.66 -2.93 9.47
N ALA A 80 -12.18 -3.75 10.37
CA ALA A 80 -13.55 -3.61 10.83
C ALA A 80 -13.71 -2.28 11.59
N GLY A 81 -14.52 -1.38 11.05
CA GLY A 81 -14.98 -0.17 11.75
C GLY A 81 -16.16 -0.48 12.66
N TYR A 82 -16.85 0.58 13.12
CA TYR A 82 -18.14 0.46 13.80
C TYR A 82 -19.28 0.28 12.80
N GLY A 83 -20.30 -0.47 13.19
CA GLY A 83 -21.58 -0.46 12.54
C GLY A 83 -21.97 -1.76 11.86
N TRP A 84 -23.10 -1.71 11.18
CA TRP A 84 -23.66 -2.84 10.45
C TRP A 84 -22.76 -3.21 9.25
N GLY A 85 -22.47 -4.50 9.09
CA GLY A 85 -21.67 -5.00 7.98
C GLY A 85 -20.14 -4.93 8.18
N THR A 86 -19.68 -4.53 9.36
CA THR A 86 -18.26 -4.45 9.70
C THR A 86 -17.74 -5.77 10.28
N SER A 87 -17.74 -6.86 9.52
CA SER A 87 -17.33 -8.19 9.97
C SER A 87 -18.46 -9.04 10.54
N THR A 88 -18.17 -10.09 11.31
CA THR A 88 -19.17 -10.95 11.93
C THR A 88 -20.05 -10.17 12.90
N PHE A 89 -21.28 -10.63 13.10
CA PHE A 89 -22.21 -10.07 14.11
C PHE A 89 -21.52 -10.07 15.48
N GLY A 90 -21.34 -8.89 16.08
CA GLY A 90 -20.58 -8.71 17.32
C GLY A 90 -19.12 -8.32 17.14
N GLY A 91 -18.64 -8.17 15.90
CA GLY A 91 -17.25 -7.83 15.56
C GLY A 91 -16.34 -9.06 15.47
N ALA A 92 -15.21 -8.89 14.80
CA ALA A 92 -14.10 -9.84 14.85
C ALA A 92 -12.84 -9.07 15.20
N SER A 93 -12.14 -9.49 16.23
CA SER A 93 -10.88 -8.84 16.59
C SER A 93 -9.75 -9.20 15.65
N GLY A 94 -9.78 -10.38 15.07
CA GLY A 94 -8.64 -10.93 14.35
C GLY A 94 -7.37 -11.08 15.20
N LEU A 95 -7.41 -10.63 16.45
CA LEU A 95 -6.28 -10.69 17.36
C LEU A 95 -6.43 -11.90 18.27
N THR A 96 -5.60 -12.89 18.00
CA THR A 96 -5.57 -14.15 18.74
C THR A 96 -4.19 -14.39 19.33
N ASN A 97 -4.17 -15.07 20.46
CA ASN A 97 -2.96 -15.57 21.10
C ASN A 97 -3.28 -16.88 21.85
N SER A 98 -2.41 -17.35 22.70
CA SER A 98 -2.65 -18.53 23.51
C SER A 98 -2.23 -18.33 24.96
N LEU A 99 -2.90 -19.04 25.86
CA LEU A 99 -2.55 -19.05 27.28
C LEU A 99 -1.14 -19.65 27.49
N ASN A 100 -0.35 -18.96 28.28
CA ASN A 100 0.90 -19.48 28.82
C ASN A 100 0.67 -19.89 30.28
N GLY A 101 0.30 -21.14 30.47
CA GLY A 101 -0.15 -21.71 31.74
C GLY A 101 -1.65 -22.03 31.73
N SER A 102 -2.04 -23.01 32.56
CA SER A 102 -3.45 -23.36 32.73
C SER A 102 -4.18 -22.30 33.52
N LEU A 103 -5.43 -22.05 33.17
CA LEU A 103 -6.35 -21.15 33.88
C LEU A 103 -7.42 -22.02 34.54
N ASN A 104 -7.40 -22.14 35.88
CA ASN A 104 -8.36 -22.93 36.60
C ASN A 104 -9.72 -22.19 36.75
N ASP A 105 -10.77 -22.91 37.02
CA ASP A 105 -12.11 -22.33 37.23
C ASP A 105 -12.26 -21.60 38.57
N ASP A 106 -11.42 -21.91 39.56
CA ASP A 106 -11.43 -21.35 40.90
C ASP A 106 -10.50 -20.16 41.13
N THR A 107 -9.61 -19.86 40.15
CA THR A 107 -8.59 -18.79 40.24
C THR A 107 -8.85 -17.66 39.25
N ALA A 108 -8.37 -16.46 39.59
CA ALA A 108 -8.45 -15.31 38.69
C ALA A 108 -7.39 -15.36 37.58
N GLY A 109 -6.26 -16.04 37.81
CA GLY A 109 -5.11 -16.02 36.91
C GLY A 109 -4.58 -17.40 36.52
N THR A 110 -3.60 -17.43 35.61
CA THR A 110 -2.91 -18.64 35.18
C THR A 110 -1.97 -19.18 36.25
N GLY A 111 -1.70 -20.49 36.20
CA GLY A 111 -0.77 -21.14 37.11
C GLY A 111 -1.28 -21.42 38.52
N GLY A 112 -2.59 -21.33 38.77
CA GLY A 112 -3.24 -21.82 40.00
C GLY A 112 -3.20 -20.89 41.22
N SER A 113 -2.55 -19.72 41.14
CA SER A 113 -2.52 -18.75 42.24
C SER A 113 -2.40 -17.29 41.80
N GLY A 114 -2.41 -17.06 40.49
CA GLY A 114 -2.17 -15.75 39.91
C GLY A 114 -3.39 -14.82 39.93
N THR A 115 -3.10 -13.53 39.96
CA THR A 115 -4.08 -12.45 39.76
C THR A 115 -4.04 -11.92 38.33
N SER A 116 -3.21 -12.53 37.47
CA SER A 116 -3.01 -12.16 36.07
C SER A 116 -3.15 -13.38 35.15
N ILE A 117 -3.51 -13.13 33.91
CA ILE A 117 -3.54 -14.15 32.86
C ILE A 117 -2.33 -13.94 31.96
N THR A 118 -1.41 -14.91 31.97
CA THR A 118 -0.21 -14.89 31.15
C THR A 118 -0.51 -15.43 29.75
N LEU A 119 -0.17 -14.68 28.73
CA LEU A 119 -0.22 -15.07 27.31
C LEU A 119 1.19 -15.37 26.79
N ASN A 120 1.28 -16.10 25.67
CA ASN A 120 2.58 -16.25 25.00
C ASN A 120 3.09 -14.91 24.45
N SER A 121 2.20 -13.99 24.10
CA SER A 121 2.52 -12.61 23.73
C SER A 121 1.31 -11.72 23.92
N THR A 122 1.50 -10.51 24.41
CA THR A 122 0.50 -9.45 24.46
C THR A 122 0.68 -8.40 23.38
N ALA A 123 1.59 -8.64 22.43
CA ALA A 123 1.83 -7.71 21.33
C ALA A 123 0.52 -7.41 20.57
N ASN A 124 0.26 -6.14 20.35
CA ASN A 124 -0.95 -5.60 19.72
C ASN A 124 -2.26 -5.73 20.55
N PHE A 125 -2.23 -6.30 21.75
CA PHE A 125 -3.39 -6.23 22.63
C PHE A 125 -3.54 -4.81 23.19
N PRO A 126 -4.76 -4.25 23.23
CA PRO A 126 -5.02 -2.98 23.90
C PRO A 126 -4.69 -3.08 25.39
N THR A 127 -4.38 -1.95 26.02
CA THR A 127 -4.05 -1.88 27.45
C THR A 127 -5.18 -2.33 28.36
N SER A 128 -6.41 -2.38 27.87
CA SER A 128 -7.59 -2.90 28.59
C SER A 128 -8.60 -3.43 27.60
N GLY A 129 -9.47 -4.32 28.04
CA GLY A 129 -10.52 -4.87 27.18
C GLY A 129 -11.08 -6.18 27.70
N THR A 130 -11.68 -6.93 26.79
CA THR A 130 -12.24 -8.26 27.05
C THR A 130 -11.59 -9.28 26.13
N ILE A 131 -11.24 -10.41 26.68
CA ILE A 131 -10.79 -11.59 25.94
C ILE A 131 -11.83 -12.69 26.02
N LYS A 132 -11.83 -13.56 25.02
CA LYS A 132 -12.63 -14.78 24.97
C LYS A 132 -11.70 -15.97 24.99
N VAL A 133 -11.96 -16.91 25.89
CA VAL A 133 -11.24 -18.19 25.96
C VAL A 133 -12.30 -19.30 25.97
N GLY A 134 -12.37 -20.07 24.90
CA GLY A 134 -13.48 -21.01 24.74
C GLY A 134 -14.84 -20.28 24.69
N ALA A 135 -15.71 -20.55 25.63
CA ALA A 135 -17.00 -19.87 25.78
C ALA A 135 -17.01 -18.79 26.86
N GLU A 136 -15.91 -18.60 27.57
CA GLU A 136 -15.80 -17.63 28.66
C GLU A 136 -15.31 -16.28 28.19
N PHE A 137 -15.89 -15.19 28.70
CA PHE A 137 -15.47 -13.82 28.50
C PHE A 137 -14.86 -13.26 29.79
N ILE A 138 -13.65 -12.70 29.66
CA ILE A 138 -12.84 -12.24 30.78
C ILE A 138 -12.39 -10.81 30.46
N SER A 139 -12.68 -9.87 31.37
CA SER A 139 -12.16 -8.50 31.23
C SER A 139 -10.81 -8.35 31.93
N TYR A 140 -10.00 -7.41 31.42
CA TYR A 140 -8.74 -7.01 32.03
C TYR A 140 -8.59 -5.49 31.93
N THR A 141 -7.84 -4.89 32.85
CA THR A 141 -7.69 -3.42 32.95
C THR A 141 -6.25 -2.95 32.75
N GLY A 142 -5.29 -3.86 32.58
CA GLY A 142 -3.90 -3.51 32.35
C GLY A 142 -3.11 -4.64 31.69
N ILE A 143 -1.94 -4.28 31.19
CA ILE A 143 -0.92 -5.22 30.65
C ILE A 143 0.40 -4.92 31.33
N SER A 144 1.09 -5.98 31.78
CA SER A 144 2.45 -5.92 32.28
C SER A 144 3.26 -7.04 31.64
N SER A 145 4.17 -6.70 30.73
CA SER A 145 4.86 -7.68 29.91
C SER A 145 3.87 -8.58 29.13
N ASN A 146 3.89 -9.88 29.34
CA ASN A 146 2.93 -10.82 28.73
C ASN A 146 1.73 -11.16 29.62
N ASP A 147 1.52 -10.41 30.69
CA ASP A 147 0.44 -10.63 31.63
C ASP A 147 -0.70 -9.62 31.44
N LEU A 148 -1.90 -10.11 31.31
CA LEU A 148 -3.13 -9.32 31.44
C LEU A 148 -3.44 -9.18 32.94
N THR A 149 -3.59 -7.96 33.43
CA THR A 149 -3.77 -7.63 34.85
C THR A 149 -5.13 -7.01 35.12
N GLY A 150 -5.54 -6.98 36.39
CA GLY A 150 -6.87 -6.47 36.76
C GLY A 150 -7.99 -7.30 36.18
N ILE A 151 -7.88 -8.61 36.31
CA ILE A 151 -8.75 -9.61 35.70
C ILE A 151 -10.11 -9.67 36.44
N THR A 152 -11.18 -9.66 35.64
CA THR A 152 -12.53 -10.02 36.08
C THR A 152 -13.06 -11.13 35.22
N ARG A 153 -13.29 -12.30 35.81
CA ARG A 153 -13.92 -13.44 35.15
C ARG A 153 -15.43 -13.34 35.27
N ASP A 154 -16.16 -14.16 34.56
CA ASP A 154 -17.64 -14.17 34.56
C ASP A 154 -18.29 -12.89 34.00
N VAL A 155 -17.60 -12.19 33.08
CA VAL A 155 -18.20 -11.02 32.43
C VAL A 155 -19.36 -11.45 31.52
N ALA A 156 -19.19 -12.57 30.82
CA ALA A 156 -20.21 -13.26 30.06
C ALA A 156 -19.75 -14.70 29.78
N GLY A 157 -20.69 -15.56 29.46
CA GLY A 157 -20.44 -16.98 29.26
C GLY A 157 -20.32 -17.76 30.57
N THR A 158 -19.82 -18.99 30.48
CA THR A 158 -19.66 -19.85 31.68
C THR A 158 -18.19 -19.92 32.01
N ARG A 159 -17.85 -19.58 33.24
CA ARG A 159 -16.50 -19.75 33.79
C ARG A 159 -16.12 -21.23 33.74
N SER A 160 -14.93 -21.50 33.27
CA SER A 160 -14.43 -22.85 33.11
C SER A 160 -12.90 -22.91 33.19
N ALA A 161 -12.38 -24.10 33.44
CA ALA A 161 -10.94 -24.34 33.37
C ALA A 161 -10.48 -24.37 31.90
N HIS A 162 -9.33 -23.75 31.64
CA HIS A 162 -8.71 -23.73 30.32
C HIS A 162 -7.27 -24.26 30.42
N SER A 163 -6.90 -25.14 29.50
CA SER A 163 -5.54 -25.70 29.46
C SER A 163 -4.53 -24.66 28.96
N SER A 164 -3.28 -24.83 29.34
CA SER A 164 -2.17 -24.10 28.70
C SER A 164 -2.20 -24.32 27.17
N GLY A 165 -1.98 -23.27 26.43
CA GLY A 165 -2.09 -23.27 24.96
C GLY A 165 -3.50 -23.03 24.41
N ALA A 166 -4.54 -22.92 25.27
CA ALA A 166 -5.89 -22.58 24.80
C ALA A 166 -5.88 -21.24 24.05
N THR A 167 -6.63 -21.18 22.96
CA THR A 167 -6.75 -19.96 22.15
C THR A 167 -7.44 -18.87 22.94
N VAL A 168 -6.82 -17.71 22.95
CA VAL A 168 -7.32 -16.45 23.50
C VAL A 168 -7.61 -15.51 22.34
N GLU A 169 -8.83 -15.04 22.25
CA GLU A 169 -9.26 -14.04 21.28
C GLU A 169 -9.53 -12.72 21.99
N TYR A 170 -8.99 -11.62 21.49
CA TYR A 170 -9.45 -10.31 21.95
C TYR A 170 -10.88 -10.10 21.44
N TYR A 171 -11.81 -9.83 22.34
CA TYR A 171 -13.21 -9.72 22.01
C TYR A 171 -13.63 -8.27 21.85
N THR A 172 -14.23 -7.95 20.69
CA THR A 172 -14.88 -6.68 20.43
C THR A 172 -16.37 -6.92 20.25
N ALA A 173 -17.18 -6.33 21.09
CA ALA A 173 -18.63 -6.42 21.02
C ALA A 173 -19.24 -5.22 20.30
N TRP A 174 -20.55 -5.27 20.06
CA TRP A 174 -21.34 -4.14 19.58
C TRP A 174 -21.10 -2.89 20.46
N GLY A 175 -20.81 -1.77 19.81
CA GLY A 175 -20.54 -0.50 20.50
C GLY A 175 -19.12 -0.35 21.04
N GLN A 176 -18.26 -1.35 20.90
CA GLN A 176 -16.83 -1.22 21.22
C GLN A 176 -16.03 -0.79 20.00
N THR A 177 -14.96 -0.05 20.25
CA THR A 177 -14.03 0.39 19.20
C THR A 177 -13.38 -0.81 18.54
N SER A 178 -13.36 -0.84 17.22
CA SER A 178 -12.45 -1.72 16.48
C SER A 178 -10.99 -1.37 16.84
N LEU A 179 -10.12 -2.38 16.91
CA LEU A 179 -8.68 -2.22 17.17
C LEU A 179 -7.97 -1.35 16.16
N THR A 180 -8.57 -1.17 15.00
CA THR A 180 -8.04 -0.36 13.92
C THR A 180 -9.15 0.53 13.36
N SER A 181 -8.93 1.85 13.38
CA SER A 181 -9.91 2.86 12.98
C SER A 181 -9.89 3.19 11.47
N ASN A 182 -9.03 2.56 10.69
CA ASN A 182 -8.89 2.88 9.27
C ASN A 182 -9.80 2.00 8.42
N VAL A 183 -10.95 2.52 8.07
CA VAL A 183 -11.80 1.92 7.03
C VAL A 183 -11.32 2.46 5.68
N ILE A 184 -10.76 1.60 4.85
CA ILE A 184 -10.49 1.95 3.46
C ILE A 184 -11.79 1.74 2.69
N ILE A 185 -12.46 2.83 2.36
CA ILE A 185 -13.76 2.83 1.69
C ILE A 185 -13.62 2.81 0.18
N ASP A 186 -12.50 3.33 -0.35
CA ASP A 186 -12.29 3.43 -1.79
C ASP A 186 -11.76 2.13 -2.37
N PRO A 187 -12.50 1.45 -3.26
CA PRO A 187 -11.95 0.33 -4.02
C PRO A 187 -10.81 0.83 -4.91
N ALA A 188 -9.85 -0.05 -5.22
CA ALA A 188 -8.83 0.27 -6.20
C ALA A 188 -9.49 0.48 -7.57
N SER A 189 -9.39 1.69 -8.09
CA SER A 189 -9.83 2.04 -9.44
C SER A 189 -8.62 2.25 -10.33
N TRP A 190 -8.77 1.91 -11.61
CA TRP A 190 -7.71 2.00 -12.60
C TRP A 190 -8.04 3.07 -13.63
N SER A 191 -7.05 3.88 -13.96
CA SER A 191 -7.04 4.72 -15.16
C SER A 191 -6.24 3.97 -16.23
N LEU A 192 -6.83 3.77 -17.39
CA LEU A 192 -6.23 3.05 -18.51
C LEU A 192 -6.14 3.97 -19.71
N ASP A 193 -5.00 3.98 -20.36
CA ASP A 193 -4.77 4.70 -21.61
C ASP A 193 -3.65 4.05 -22.43
N ASN A 194 -3.46 4.47 -23.65
CA ASN A 194 -2.39 3.99 -24.52
C ASN A 194 -1.37 5.09 -24.79
N PHE A 195 -0.09 4.76 -24.66
CA PHE A 195 1.02 5.57 -25.13
C PHE A 195 1.61 4.89 -26.37
N GLY A 196 1.13 5.30 -27.53
CA GLY A 196 1.36 4.53 -28.75
C GLY A 196 0.72 3.15 -28.64
N GLU A 197 1.49 2.09 -28.82
CA GLU A 197 1.00 0.72 -28.70
C GLU A 197 1.13 0.15 -27.28
N THR A 198 1.76 0.88 -26.37
CA THR A 198 1.95 0.46 -24.98
C THR A 198 0.73 0.86 -24.15
N LEU A 199 0.09 -0.12 -23.50
CA LEU A 199 -0.94 0.13 -22.51
C LEU A 199 -0.30 0.76 -21.26
N VAL A 200 -0.89 1.83 -20.79
CA VAL A 200 -0.54 2.50 -19.54
C VAL A 200 -1.71 2.34 -18.57
N ALA A 201 -1.42 1.85 -17.39
CA ALA A 201 -2.41 1.57 -16.35
C ALA A 201 -1.96 2.18 -15.02
N THR A 202 -2.77 3.06 -14.46
CA THR A 202 -2.48 3.72 -13.18
C THR A 202 -3.51 3.33 -12.13
N VAL A 203 -3.04 2.83 -11.00
CA VAL A 203 -3.89 2.62 -9.83
C VAL A 203 -4.12 3.96 -9.14
N LYS A 204 -5.38 4.27 -8.84
CA LYS A 204 -5.73 5.50 -8.12
C LYS A 204 -4.96 5.60 -6.79
N ASN A 205 -4.28 6.72 -6.58
CA ASN A 205 -3.34 6.97 -5.49
C ASN A 205 -2.18 5.98 -5.41
N GLY A 206 -1.84 5.36 -6.52
CA GLY A 206 -0.75 4.42 -6.66
C GLY A 206 0.06 4.64 -7.91
N ARG A 207 0.75 3.58 -8.35
CA ARG A 207 1.71 3.61 -9.44
C ARG A 207 1.10 3.49 -10.80
N THR A 208 1.93 3.86 -11.77
CA THR A 208 1.68 3.62 -13.20
C THR A 208 2.44 2.39 -13.66
N PHE A 209 1.77 1.54 -14.40
CA PHE A 209 2.28 0.32 -15.01
C PHE A 209 2.19 0.41 -16.52
N THR A 210 3.05 -0.30 -17.20
CA THR A 210 3.03 -0.43 -18.66
C THR A 210 3.00 -1.88 -19.08
N TRP A 211 2.32 -2.14 -20.19
CA TRP A 211 2.30 -3.42 -20.85
C TRP A 211 2.36 -3.22 -22.35
N SER A 212 3.35 -3.83 -23.02
CA SER A 212 3.53 -3.70 -24.45
C SER A 212 3.28 -5.03 -25.14
N PRO A 213 2.37 -5.09 -26.10
CA PRO A 213 2.10 -6.31 -26.86
C PRO A 213 3.23 -6.67 -27.84
N ILE A 214 4.06 -5.68 -28.23
CA ILE A 214 5.07 -5.86 -29.28
C ILE A 214 6.24 -6.72 -28.81
N HIS A 215 6.56 -6.72 -27.52
CA HIS A 215 7.72 -7.43 -26.98
C HIS A 215 7.45 -8.90 -26.65
N ALA A 216 6.26 -9.37 -26.87
CA ALA A 216 5.87 -10.71 -26.51
C ALA A 216 5.29 -11.45 -27.75
N VAL A 217 6.10 -12.22 -28.42
CA VAL A 217 5.64 -13.27 -29.35
C VAL A 217 4.66 -14.17 -28.61
N PRO A 218 3.69 -14.82 -29.21
CA PRO A 218 2.39 -15.37 -28.76
C PRO A 218 2.09 -15.48 -27.25
N ALA A 219 3.08 -15.27 -26.41
CA ALA A 219 2.97 -15.27 -24.95
C ALA A 219 2.55 -13.91 -24.35
N ALA A 220 2.20 -12.94 -25.17
CA ALA A 220 1.91 -11.56 -24.77
C ALA A 220 0.87 -11.46 -23.65
N LEU A 221 -0.17 -12.25 -23.68
CA LEU A 221 -1.23 -12.27 -22.65
C LEU A 221 -0.79 -12.87 -21.32
N SER A 222 0.27 -13.66 -21.31
CA SER A 222 0.84 -14.23 -20.07
C SER A 222 1.93 -13.34 -19.47
N THR A 223 2.38 -12.32 -20.20
CA THR A 223 3.40 -11.38 -19.71
C THR A 223 2.75 -10.36 -18.79
N ARG A 224 3.30 -10.21 -17.58
CA ARG A 224 2.83 -9.22 -16.62
C ARG A 224 3.21 -7.80 -17.05
N SER A 225 2.37 -6.85 -16.70
CA SER A 225 2.73 -5.43 -16.77
C SER A 225 3.92 -5.14 -15.85
N THR A 226 4.71 -4.16 -16.23
CA THR A 226 5.86 -3.67 -15.45
C THR A 226 5.58 -2.28 -14.92
N ILE A 227 6.21 -1.92 -13.79
CA ILE A 227 6.15 -0.55 -13.29
C ILE A 227 6.81 0.36 -14.32
N LEU A 228 6.16 1.47 -14.64
CA LEU A 228 6.73 2.50 -15.49
C LEU A 228 7.88 3.18 -14.74
N SER A 229 9.10 2.96 -15.22
CA SER A 229 10.32 3.55 -14.64
C SER A 229 10.27 5.08 -14.73
N GLY A 230 10.78 5.77 -13.71
CA GLY A 230 10.85 7.24 -13.69
C GLY A 230 9.51 7.95 -13.45
N ALA A 231 8.37 7.24 -13.54
CA ALA A 231 7.06 7.83 -13.26
C ALA A 231 6.86 8.05 -11.76
N PRO A 232 5.99 9.00 -11.38
CA PRO A 232 5.55 9.17 -10.00
C PRO A 232 4.97 7.88 -9.42
N THR A 233 5.15 7.69 -8.11
CA THR A 233 4.72 6.47 -7.42
C THR A 233 3.33 6.57 -6.80
N ALA A 234 2.76 7.78 -6.73
CA ALA A 234 1.38 8.02 -6.32
C ALA A 234 0.72 9.04 -7.26
N SER A 235 -0.38 8.63 -7.89
CA SER A 235 -1.11 9.44 -8.87
C SER A 235 -2.59 9.12 -8.85
N VAL A 236 -3.42 10.09 -9.15
CA VAL A 236 -4.87 9.87 -9.25
C VAL A 236 -5.24 9.17 -10.55
N ALA A 237 -4.66 9.62 -11.66
CA ALA A 237 -4.91 9.07 -12.99
C ALA A 237 -3.79 9.46 -13.96
N THR A 238 -3.76 8.79 -15.11
CA THR A 238 -2.92 9.17 -16.26
C THR A 238 -3.76 9.34 -17.50
N ILE A 239 -3.31 10.21 -18.39
CA ILE A 239 -3.91 10.44 -19.70
C ILE A 239 -2.81 10.80 -20.71
N THR A 240 -2.91 10.30 -21.92
CA THR A 240 -1.93 10.55 -22.98
C THR A 240 -2.38 11.68 -23.89
N SER A 241 -1.50 12.64 -24.16
CA SER A 241 -1.65 13.56 -25.28
C SER A 241 -1.18 12.85 -26.55
N GLU A 242 -2.13 12.31 -27.33
CA GLU A 242 -1.80 11.46 -28.49
C GLU A 242 -1.12 12.22 -29.60
N ARG A 243 -1.51 13.46 -29.82
CA ARG A 243 -0.93 14.32 -30.86
C ARG A 243 0.54 14.63 -30.59
N ASP A 244 0.82 14.97 -29.35
CA ASP A 244 2.13 15.53 -28.96
C ASP A 244 2.98 14.50 -28.20
N ARG A 245 2.42 13.29 -27.99
CA ARG A 245 3.10 12.14 -27.40
C ARG A 245 3.75 12.43 -26.04
N HIS A 246 2.96 13.01 -25.15
CA HIS A 246 3.28 13.15 -23.73
C HIS A 246 2.36 12.29 -22.87
N LEU A 247 2.91 11.63 -21.87
CA LEU A 247 2.11 10.98 -20.83
C LEU A 247 1.92 11.96 -19.67
N ILE A 248 0.67 12.28 -19.37
CA ILE A 248 0.31 13.26 -18.36
C ILE A 248 -0.18 12.50 -17.13
N VAL A 249 0.39 12.83 -15.99
CA VAL A 249 0.09 12.22 -14.69
C VAL A 249 -0.61 13.25 -13.81
N LEU A 250 -1.79 12.93 -13.37
CA LEU A 250 -2.72 13.82 -12.68
C LEU A 250 -2.76 13.52 -11.18
N GLY A 251 -2.81 14.58 -10.35
CA GLY A 251 -2.91 14.45 -8.90
C GLY A 251 -1.74 13.69 -8.30
N THR A 252 -0.52 14.10 -8.63
CA THR A 252 0.69 13.33 -8.36
C THR A 252 1.64 13.98 -7.36
N GLU A 253 2.75 13.33 -7.11
CA GLU A 253 3.80 13.77 -6.20
C GLU A 253 4.51 15.03 -6.68
N THR A 254 4.78 15.95 -5.78
CA THR A 254 5.67 17.10 -6.06
C THR A 254 7.14 16.68 -6.08
N THR A 255 7.48 15.60 -5.36
CA THR A 255 8.80 14.96 -5.39
C THR A 255 8.61 13.50 -5.79
N ILE A 256 9.07 13.12 -6.98
CA ILE A 256 8.92 11.75 -7.50
C ILE A 256 9.54 10.75 -6.53
N GLY A 257 8.83 9.67 -6.24
CA GLY A 257 9.26 8.60 -5.32
C GLY A 257 8.94 8.88 -3.85
N THR A 258 8.27 9.99 -3.53
CA THR A 258 7.89 10.35 -2.17
C THR A 258 6.38 10.51 -2.08
N THR A 259 5.66 9.42 -1.82
CA THR A 259 4.19 9.38 -1.79
C THR A 259 3.56 10.39 -0.82
N ALA A 260 4.25 10.72 0.27
CA ALA A 260 3.80 11.74 1.23
C ALA A 260 3.72 13.16 0.62
N THR A 261 4.35 13.40 -0.52
CA THR A 261 4.30 14.68 -1.24
C THR A 261 3.22 14.72 -2.32
N GLN A 262 2.31 13.74 -2.36
CA GLN A 262 1.22 13.75 -3.32
C GLN A 262 0.31 14.95 -3.10
N ASP A 263 0.19 15.78 -4.13
CA ASP A 263 -0.78 16.88 -4.21
C ASP A 263 -1.81 16.54 -5.28
N LYS A 264 -3.06 16.42 -4.87
CA LYS A 264 -4.17 16.01 -5.75
C LYS A 264 -4.54 17.02 -6.84
N LEU A 265 -3.91 18.20 -6.83
CA LEU A 265 -4.03 19.23 -7.87
C LEU A 265 -2.76 19.38 -8.70
N PHE A 266 -1.71 18.60 -8.39
CA PHE A 266 -0.43 18.68 -9.09
C PHE A 266 -0.41 17.78 -10.31
N ILE A 267 0.10 18.31 -11.42
CA ILE A 267 0.17 17.63 -12.72
C ILE A 267 1.63 17.54 -13.12
N ARG A 268 2.03 16.39 -13.65
CA ARG A 268 3.28 16.20 -14.35
C ARG A 268 3.02 15.70 -15.76
N PHE A 269 3.84 16.08 -16.69
CA PHE A 269 3.84 15.50 -18.03
C PHE A 269 5.26 15.05 -18.38
N SER A 270 5.31 13.95 -19.08
CA SER A 270 6.59 13.34 -19.51
C SER A 270 7.29 14.19 -20.55
N ASP A 271 8.52 13.83 -20.90
CA ASP A 271 9.15 14.32 -22.11
C ASP A 271 8.39 13.82 -23.36
N GLN A 272 8.55 14.51 -24.46
CA GLN A 272 7.93 14.14 -25.73
C GLN A 272 8.48 12.81 -26.24
N GLU A 273 7.59 11.90 -26.66
CA GLU A 273 7.93 10.54 -27.14
C GLU A 273 8.56 9.63 -26.05
N ASP A 274 8.74 10.10 -24.82
CA ASP A 274 9.32 9.35 -23.71
C ASP A 274 8.39 9.35 -22.49
N SER A 275 7.76 8.22 -22.22
CA SER A 275 6.86 8.05 -21.08
C SER A 275 7.58 7.86 -19.73
N SER A 276 8.90 7.80 -19.70
CA SER A 276 9.70 7.51 -18.51
C SER A 276 10.37 8.73 -17.87
N THR A 277 10.48 9.84 -18.56
CA THR A 277 11.17 11.06 -18.12
C THR A 277 10.17 12.13 -17.69
N TYR A 278 10.10 12.43 -16.37
CA TYR A 278 9.18 13.41 -15.78
C TYR A 278 9.87 14.56 -15.05
N GLN A 279 11.19 14.53 -14.96
CA GLN A 279 11.95 15.60 -14.32
C GLN A 279 12.28 16.68 -15.35
N PRO A 280 11.78 17.92 -15.17
CA PRO A 280 12.09 19.01 -16.10
C PRO A 280 13.59 19.34 -16.11
N THR A 281 14.13 19.50 -17.30
CA THR A 281 15.50 19.96 -17.54
C THR A 281 15.51 21.02 -18.65
N SER A 282 16.64 21.66 -18.88
CA SER A 282 16.77 22.63 -19.97
C SER A 282 16.76 22.00 -21.38
N THR A 283 16.82 20.67 -21.47
CA THR A 283 16.97 19.94 -22.74
C THR A 283 15.77 19.06 -23.07
N ASN A 284 14.80 18.91 -22.16
CA ASN A 284 13.60 18.12 -22.38
C ASN A 284 12.33 18.97 -22.33
N THR A 285 11.22 18.39 -22.72
CA THR A 285 9.89 19.02 -22.71
C THR A 285 9.03 18.60 -21.52
N ALA A 286 9.58 17.78 -20.60
CA ALA A 286 8.91 17.41 -19.37
C ALA A 286 8.60 18.65 -18.52
N GLY A 287 7.48 18.60 -17.78
CA GLY A 287 7.12 19.74 -16.96
C GLY A 287 6.10 19.44 -15.89
N THR A 288 5.80 20.47 -15.13
CA THR A 288 4.87 20.38 -14.01
C THR A 288 3.92 21.57 -14.01
N PHE A 289 2.73 21.36 -13.49
CA PHE A 289 1.76 22.41 -13.26
C PHE A 289 0.92 22.08 -12.02
N ARG A 290 0.52 23.11 -11.26
CA ARG A 290 -0.42 22.97 -10.16
C ARG A 290 -1.68 23.76 -10.44
N LEU A 291 -2.85 23.11 -10.37
CA LEU A 291 -4.13 23.79 -10.50
C LEU A 291 -4.39 24.65 -9.27
N ASP A 292 -5.05 25.78 -9.48
CA ASP A 292 -5.27 26.81 -8.45
C ASP A 292 -6.66 26.74 -7.80
N SER A 293 -7.61 25.97 -8.36
CA SER A 293 -8.97 25.85 -7.86
C SER A 293 -9.40 24.40 -7.70
N GLY A 294 -10.01 24.10 -6.55
CA GLY A 294 -10.44 22.78 -6.15
C GLY A 294 -9.59 22.17 -5.04
N THR A 295 -9.94 20.98 -4.60
CA THR A 295 -9.19 20.20 -3.62
C THR A 295 -8.54 18.96 -4.23
N ARG A 296 -9.09 18.46 -5.34
CA ARG A 296 -8.61 17.28 -6.05
C ARG A 296 -9.03 17.27 -7.51
N ILE A 297 -8.24 16.62 -8.34
CA ILE A 297 -8.63 16.24 -9.68
C ILE A 297 -9.55 15.01 -9.58
N VAL A 298 -10.72 15.10 -10.22
CA VAL A 298 -11.72 14.03 -10.25
C VAL A 298 -11.57 13.17 -11.50
N GLY A 299 -11.21 13.79 -12.63
CA GLY A 299 -11.03 13.10 -13.88
C GLY A 299 -10.49 13.98 -14.99
N ALA A 300 -10.18 13.34 -16.11
CA ALA A 300 -9.80 14.03 -17.33
C ALA A 300 -10.39 13.31 -18.56
N ALA A 301 -10.56 14.06 -19.63
CA ALA A 301 -11.05 13.54 -20.90
C ALA A 301 -10.30 14.17 -22.08
N LYS A 302 -10.05 13.38 -23.12
CA LYS A 302 -9.43 13.84 -24.36
C LYS A 302 -10.43 14.58 -25.20
N GLY A 303 -10.12 15.80 -25.59
CA GLY A 303 -10.75 16.53 -26.70
C GLY A 303 -9.93 16.38 -27.98
N LYS A 304 -10.37 17.04 -29.06
CA LYS A 304 -9.69 16.95 -30.35
C LYS A 304 -8.27 17.52 -30.30
N ASP A 305 -8.09 18.69 -29.66
CA ASP A 305 -6.81 19.40 -29.59
C ASP A 305 -6.48 19.85 -28.15
N TYR A 306 -7.14 19.26 -27.16
CA TYR A 306 -6.97 19.62 -25.77
C TYR A 306 -7.32 18.45 -24.84
N ILE A 307 -6.92 18.55 -23.61
CA ILE A 307 -7.33 17.68 -22.52
C ILE A 307 -8.17 18.50 -21.55
N LEU A 308 -9.39 18.05 -21.29
CA LEU A 308 -10.25 18.61 -20.26
C LEU A 308 -9.88 17.96 -18.92
N ILE A 309 -9.58 18.75 -17.92
CA ILE A 309 -9.27 18.29 -16.56
C ILE A 309 -10.35 18.85 -15.63
N ILE A 310 -10.96 17.99 -14.85
CA ILE A 310 -12.06 18.34 -13.95
C ILE A 310 -11.58 18.15 -12.52
N THR A 311 -11.74 19.20 -11.72
CA THR A 311 -11.59 19.13 -10.28
C THR A 311 -12.96 19.00 -9.61
N ASP A 312 -13.00 18.89 -8.30
CA ASP A 312 -14.25 18.90 -7.54
C ASP A 312 -15.02 20.23 -7.59
N THR A 313 -14.43 21.31 -8.10
CA THR A 313 -15.07 22.64 -8.17
C THR A 313 -14.97 23.31 -9.53
N SER A 314 -14.03 22.91 -10.38
CA SER A 314 -13.67 23.67 -11.57
C SER A 314 -13.26 22.78 -12.74
N ALA A 315 -13.34 23.32 -13.94
CA ALA A 315 -12.87 22.68 -15.16
C ALA A 315 -11.73 23.47 -15.81
N TYR A 316 -10.74 22.76 -16.29
CA TYR A 316 -9.53 23.28 -16.94
C TYR A 316 -9.35 22.66 -18.31
N VAL A 317 -8.81 23.45 -19.22
CA VAL A 317 -8.36 22.98 -20.53
C VAL A 317 -6.83 23.05 -20.55
N MET A 318 -6.21 21.91 -20.80
CA MET A 318 -4.78 21.76 -21.05
C MET A 318 -4.55 21.57 -22.55
N GLN A 319 -3.75 22.42 -23.15
CA GLN A 319 -3.49 22.44 -24.59
C GLN A 319 -2.01 22.52 -24.85
N PHE A 320 -1.52 21.73 -25.81
CA PHE A 320 -0.14 21.82 -26.27
C PHE A 320 0.10 23.14 -27.05
N VAL A 321 1.12 23.87 -26.64
CA VAL A 321 1.50 25.15 -27.24
C VAL A 321 2.94 25.14 -27.80
N GLY A 322 3.68 24.07 -27.54
CA GLY A 322 5.06 23.92 -27.96
C GLY A 322 6.05 24.69 -27.08
N PRO A 323 7.36 24.49 -27.35
CA PRO A 323 8.42 25.16 -26.62
C PRO A 323 8.26 26.70 -26.62
N PRO A 324 8.63 27.40 -25.54
CA PRO A 324 9.30 26.86 -24.33
C PRO A 324 8.34 26.32 -23.24
N PHE A 325 7.04 26.44 -23.39
CA PHE A 325 6.08 26.14 -22.31
C PHE A 325 5.48 24.75 -22.39
N THR A 326 5.64 24.03 -23.47
CA THR A 326 5.07 22.71 -23.78
C THR A 326 3.53 22.71 -23.73
N PHE A 327 2.93 22.94 -22.55
CA PHE A 327 1.49 23.02 -22.36
C PHE A 327 1.04 24.35 -21.76
N SER A 328 -0.13 24.80 -22.16
CA SER A 328 -0.90 25.88 -21.54
C SER A 328 -2.07 25.27 -20.79
N ILE A 329 -2.31 25.68 -19.57
CA ILE A 329 -3.46 25.25 -18.77
C ILE A 329 -4.24 26.48 -18.35
N ARG A 330 -5.55 26.48 -18.63
CA ARG A 330 -6.44 27.57 -18.27
C ARG A 330 -7.76 27.07 -17.71
N GLN A 331 -8.28 27.74 -16.72
CA GLN A 331 -9.62 27.48 -16.18
C GLN A 331 -10.66 27.92 -17.20
N VAL A 332 -11.65 27.06 -17.46
CA VAL A 332 -12.76 27.32 -18.40
C VAL A 332 -14.12 27.27 -17.73
N GLY A 333 -14.18 26.78 -16.50
CA GLY A 333 -15.40 26.73 -15.72
C GLY A 333 -15.14 26.78 -14.23
N SER A 334 -16.07 27.34 -13.47
CA SER A 334 -16.10 27.33 -12.02
C SER A 334 -17.47 26.85 -11.54
N ASN A 335 -17.52 26.27 -10.32
CA ASN A 335 -18.73 25.68 -9.75
C ASN A 335 -19.36 24.58 -10.65
N CYS A 336 -18.52 23.85 -11.36
CA CYS A 336 -18.90 22.79 -12.29
C CYS A 336 -18.12 21.50 -12.01
N GLY A 337 -17.71 21.29 -10.79
CA GLY A 337 -17.03 20.09 -10.34
C GLY A 337 -17.96 18.88 -10.21
N GLY A 338 -17.35 17.68 -10.14
CA GLY A 338 -18.04 16.40 -9.99
C GLY A 338 -17.81 15.75 -8.63
#